data_5628deb828847638bbfb342817d63061
#
_entry.id   5628deb828847638bbfb342817d63061
#
_cell.length_a   1.000
_cell.length_b   1.000
_cell.length_c   1.000
_cell.angle_alpha   90.00
_cell.angle_beta   90.00
_cell.angle_gamma   90.00
#
_symmetry.space_group_name_H-M   'P 1'
#
loop_
_entity.id
_entity.type
_entity.pdbx_description
1 polymer ?
#
loop_
_entity_poly.entity_id
_entity_poly.type
_entity_poly.pdbx_seq_one_letter_code
_entity_poly.pdbx_strand_id
1 'polypeptide(L)'
;LTTRPYDLLDTIRSRCLNFRIPAPIETIQHPDWASWVVAYREWLGRLLQGPNKKTIPHIVMGAYGLNARFQTILKAMTSEAWKMQKEALPDHVTADERDAMEVSLSKGYRKQLFGEIEKATAEFARDVELLNKGELPASALHRATEALERSAGLMEINFNQAAALELFFLSSLRIWTLAR
;
A
#
# COMPACT_ATOMS: atom_id res chain seq x y z
N LEU A 1 -20.83 -21.06 2.62
CA LEU A 1 -19.55 -20.42 2.91
C LEU A 1 -18.49 -21.50 3.05
N THR A 2 -17.38 -21.38 2.33
CA THR A 2 -16.23 -22.29 2.45
C THR A 2 -14.95 -21.48 2.52
N THR A 3 -13.99 -21.94 3.31
CA THR A 3 -12.62 -21.40 3.35
C THR A 3 -11.69 -22.09 2.33
N ARG A 4 -12.17 -23.16 1.70
CA ARG A 4 -11.41 -23.97 0.73
C ARG A 4 -12.23 -24.13 -0.56
N PRO A 5 -12.30 -23.11 -1.42
CA PRO A 5 -13.09 -23.18 -2.66
C PRO A 5 -12.59 -24.22 -3.64
N TYR A 6 -11.31 -24.63 -3.54
CA TYR A 6 -10.69 -25.60 -4.44
C TYR A 6 -11.04 -27.07 -4.10
N ASP A 7 -11.55 -27.33 -2.89
CA ASP A 7 -12.07 -28.65 -2.51
C ASP A 7 -13.49 -28.90 -3.05
N LEU A 8 -14.10 -27.89 -3.68
CA LEU A 8 -15.42 -28.02 -4.30
C LEU A 8 -15.31 -28.56 -5.71
N LEU A 9 -16.27 -29.42 -6.08
CA LEU A 9 -16.39 -29.91 -7.45
C LEU A 9 -16.50 -28.76 -8.45
N ASP A 10 -15.87 -28.88 -9.62
CA ASP A 10 -15.88 -27.87 -10.65
C ASP A 10 -17.28 -27.45 -11.10
N THR A 11 -18.22 -28.41 -11.11
CA THR A 11 -19.63 -28.16 -11.39
C THR A 11 -20.31 -27.24 -10.39
N ILE A 12 -19.86 -27.24 -9.13
CA ILE A 12 -20.34 -26.34 -8.08
C ILE A 12 -19.65 -24.98 -8.23
N ARG A 13 -18.34 -24.97 -8.42
CA ARG A 13 -17.54 -23.73 -8.62
C ARG A 13 -18.05 -22.90 -9.78
N SER A 14 -18.38 -23.53 -10.92
CA SER A 14 -18.86 -22.85 -12.12
C SER A 14 -20.26 -22.25 -11.99
N ARG A 15 -21.05 -22.69 -11.01
CA ARG A 15 -22.45 -22.25 -10.78
C ARG A 15 -22.58 -21.33 -9.57
N CYS A 16 -21.54 -21.14 -8.77
CA CYS A 16 -21.57 -20.29 -7.58
C CYS A 16 -20.97 -18.93 -7.87
N LEU A 17 -21.60 -17.87 -7.38
CA LEU A 17 -21.00 -16.55 -7.32
C LEU A 17 -19.90 -16.57 -6.25
N ASN A 18 -18.70 -16.19 -6.63
CA ASN A 18 -17.55 -16.16 -5.74
C ASN A 18 -17.45 -14.78 -5.08
N PHE A 19 -17.90 -14.68 -3.82
CA PHE A 19 -17.72 -13.49 -2.98
C PHE A 19 -16.61 -13.76 -1.98
N ARG A 20 -15.54 -12.99 -2.06
CA ARG A 20 -14.48 -13.02 -1.07
C ARG A 20 -14.82 -12.04 0.06
N ILE A 21 -15.11 -12.57 1.24
CA ILE A 21 -15.22 -11.75 2.45
C ILE A 21 -13.80 -11.44 2.88
N PRO A 22 -13.38 -10.15 2.90
CA PRO A 22 -12.05 -9.81 3.40
C PRO A 22 -11.95 -10.23 4.87
N ALA A 23 -10.85 -10.88 5.21
CA ALA A 23 -10.50 -11.10 6.62
C ALA A 23 -10.39 -9.75 7.35
N PRO A 24 -10.59 -9.72 8.69
CA PRO A 24 -10.27 -8.52 9.47
C PRO A 24 -8.87 -8.03 9.07
N ILE A 25 -8.70 -6.72 8.99
CA ILE A 25 -7.41 -6.11 8.65
C ILE A 25 -6.41 -6.54 9.73
N GLU A 26 -5.67 -7.61 9.46
CA GLU A 26 -4.57 -8.02 10.31
C GLU A 26 -3.48 -6.95 10.21
N THR A 27 -2.95 -6.55 11.36
CA THR A 27 -1.80 -5.64 11.41
C THR A 27 -0.66 -6.24 10.61
N ILE A 28 -0.03 -5.45 9.75
CA ILE A 28 1.10 -5.90 8.94
C ILE A 28 2.23 -6.36 9.86
N GLN A 29 2.55 -7.65 9.81
CA GLN A 29 3.58 -8.27 10.64
C GLN A 29 4.91 -8.41 9.88
N HIS A 30 5.29 -7.40 9.12
CA HIS A 30 6.61 -7.39 8.48
C HIS A 30 7.58 -6.55 9.30
N PRO A 31 8.78 -7.04 9.66
CA PRO A 31 9.72 -6.36 10.55
C PRO A 31 10.12 -4.96 10.05
N ASP A 32 10.25 -4.79 8.74
CA ASP A 32 10.64 -3.52 8.14
C ASP A 32 9.48 -2.52 7.96
N TRP A 33 8.22 -2.96 8.16
CA TRP A 33 7.07 -2.08 7.91
C TRP A 33 7.00 -0.92 8.90
N ALA A 34 7.19 -1.19 10.18
CA ALA A 34 7.19 -0.15 11.20
C ALA A 34 8.26 0.91 10.93
N SER A 35 9.48 0.48 10.55
CA SER A 35 10.56 1.38 10.20
C SER A 35 10.29 2.16 8.90
N TRP A 36 9.55 1.57 7.98
CA TRP A 36 9.10 2.25 6.77
C TRP A 36 8.10 3.38 7.09
N VAL A 37 7.11 3.11 7.94
CA VAL A 37 6.12 4.11 8.38
C VAL A 37 6.79 5.28 9.08
N VAL A 38 7.75 5.01 9.97
CA VAL A 38 8.54 6.06 10.63
C VAL A 38 9.27 6.93 9.59
N ALA A 39 10.00 6.32 8.66
CA ALA A 39 10.72 7.03 7.61
C ALA A 39 9.78 7.84 6.70
N TYR A 40 8.59 7.32 6.41
CA TYR A 40 7.56 8.03 5.64
C TYR A 40 7.05 9.28 6.38
N ARG A 41 6.73 9.16 7.67
CA ARG A 41 6.29 10.31 8.49
C ARG A 41 7.38 11.38 8.63
N GLU A 42 8.64 10.97 8.81
CA GLU A 42 9.77 11.89 8.82
C GLU A 42 9.93 12.62 7.48
N TRP A 43 9.72 11.88 6.36
CA TRP A 43 9.77 12.46 5.02
C TRP A 43 8.67 13.51 4.84
N LEU A 44 7.42 13.25 5.28
CA LEU A 44 6.33 14.22 5.29
C LEU A 44 6.68 15.47 6.13
N GLY A 45 7.29 15.26 7.31
CA GLY A 45 7.74 16.36 8.17
C GLY A 45 8.76 17.28 7.48
N ARG A 46 9.69 16.71 6.69
CA ARG A 46 10.64 17.49 5.89
C ARG A 46 9.96 18.30 4.79
N LEU A 47 8.87 17.80 4.21
CA LEU A 47 8.08 18.56 3.23
C LEU A 47 7.43 19.79 3.85
N LEU A 48 6.87 19.65 5.05
CA LEU A 48 6.27 20.77 5.79
C LEU A 48 7.29 21.81 6.23
N GLN A 49 8.52 21.42 6.56
CA GLN A 49 9.59 22.38 6.89
C GLN A 49 9.99 23.24 5.71
N GLY A 50 9.66 22.83 4.51
CA GLY A 50 9.90 23.50 3.24
C GLY A 50 11.22 23.15 2.59
N PRO A 51 11.12 22.68 1.36
CA PRO A 51 12.28 22.36 0.56
C PRO A 51 13.09 23.62 0.25
N ASN A 52 14.40 23.52 0.35
CA ASN A 52 15.35 24.50 -0.12
C ASN A 52 16.36 23.83 -1.06
N LYS A 53 17.21 24.60 -1.72
CA LYS A 53 18.19 24.07 -2.70
C LYS A 53 19.06 22.94 -2.16
N LYS A 54 19.34 22.90 -0.85
CA LYS A 54 20.17 21.86 -0.21
C LYS A 54 19.34 20.61 0.17
N THR A 55 18.06 20.78 0.52
CA THR A 55 17.19 19.69 1.00
C THR A 55 16.43 18.98 -0.11
N ILE A 56 16.17 19.64 -1.25
CA ILE A 56 15.46 19.04 -2.39
C ILE A 56 16.02 17.69 -2.82
N PRO A 57 17.36 17.53 -3.04
CA PRO A 57 17.89 16.24 -3.45
C PRO A 57 17.61 15.14 -2.43
N HIS A 58 17.72 15.42 -1.13
CA HIS A 58 17.43 14.46 -0.07
C HIS A 58 15.93 14.09 0.00
N ILE A 59 15.05 15.05 -0.26
CA ILE A 59 13.60 14.82 -0.29
C ILE A 59 13.23 13.90 -1.47
N VAL A 60 13.78 14.18 -2.65
CA VAL A 60 13.54 13.38 -3.85
C VAL A 60 14.10 11.96 -3.68
N MET A 61 15.35 11.84 -3.24
CA MET A 61 15.97 10.54 -2.97
C MET A 61 15.22 9.78 -1.87
N GLY A 62 14.67 10.48 -0.87
CA GLY A 62 13.80 9.90 0.15
C GLY A 62 12.55 9.25 -0.43
N ALA A 63 11.88 9.92 -1.37
CA ALA A 63 10.71 9.38 -2.07
C ALA A 63 11.05 8.08 -2.84
N TYR A 64 12.17 8.08 -3.59
CA TYR A 64 12.62 6.88 -4.30
C TYR A 64 13.03 5.76 -3.34
N GLY A 65 13.69 6.10 -2.24
CA GLY A 65 14.04 5.13 -1.19
C GLY A 65 12.81 4.49 -0.54
N LEU A 66 11.79 5.28 -0.24
CA LEU A 66 10.51 4.79 0.28
C LEU A 66 9.80 3.88 -0.73
N ASN A 67 9.78 4.26 -2.01
CA ASN A 67 9.21 3.44 -3.07
C ASN A 67 9.94 2.09 -3.19
N ALA A 68 11.27 2.09 -3.28
CA ALA A 68 12.08 0.87 -3.38
C ALA A 68 11.86 -0.08 -2.18
N ARG A 69 11.85 0.46 -0.96
CA ARG A 69 11.58 -0.33 0.26
C ARG A 69 10.17 -0.89 0.28
N PHE A 70 9.17 -0.12 -0.14
CA PHE A 70 7.80 -0.62 -0.27
C PHE A 70 7.71 -1.82 -1.20
N GLN A 71 8.33 -1.74 -2.39
CA GLN A 71 8.37 -2.86 -3.34
C GLN A 71 9.03 -4.11 -2.74
N THR A 72 10.11 -3.92 -1.99
CA THR A 72 10.81 -5.01 -1.31
C THR A 72 9.93 -5.67 -0.26
N ILE A 73 9.26 -4.89 0.58
CA ILE A 73 8.35 -5.38 1.63
C ILE A 73 7.18 -6.15 0.99
N LEU A 74 6.52 -5.57 -0.01
CA LEU A 74 5.40 -6.23 -0.69
C LEU A 74 5.82 -7.55 -1.33
N LYS A 75 6.98 -7.58 -2.00
CA LYS A 75 7.52 -8.80 -2.60
C LYS A 75 7.82 -9.86 -1.54
N ALA A 76 8.44 -9.49 -0.42
CA ALA A 76 8.74 -10.40 0.67
C ALA A 76 7.46 -11.00 1.27
N MET A 77 6.47 -10.17 1.61
CA MET A 77 5.18 -10.62 2.15
C MET A 77 4.44 -11.55 1.18
N THR A 78 4.42 -11.20 -0.11
CA THR A 78 3.76 -12.02 -1.13
C THR A 78 4.45 -13.37 -1.26
N SER A 79 5.79 -13.39 -1.34
CA SER A 79 6.57 -14.61 -1.52
C SER A 79 6.46 -15.55 -0.31
N GLU A 80 6.47 -15.01 0.90
CA GLU A 80 6.32 -15.80 2.13
C GLU A 80 4.93 -16.43 2.22
N ALA A 81 3.89 -15.64 2.03
CA ALA A 81 2.52 -16.13 2.05
C ALA A 81 2.25 -17.13 0.92
N TRP A 82 2.80 -16.88 -0.26
CA TRP A 82 2.68 -17.81 -1.39
C TRP A 82 3.36 -19.14 -1.10
N LYS A 83 4.55 -19.13 -0.49
CA LYS A 83 5.23 -20.37 -0.09
C LYS A 83 4.37 -21.22 0.84
N MET A 84 3.82 -20.61 1.90
CA MET A 84 2.93 -21.30 2.83
C MET A 84 1.66 -21.83 2.16
N GLN A 85 1.04 -21.04 1.30
CA GLN A 85 -0.19 -21.43 0.61
C GLN A 85 0.06 -22.53 -0.42
N LYS A 86 1.19 -22.49 -1.14
CA LYS A 86 1.56 -23.49 -2.14
C LYS A 86 1.76 -24.88 -1.53
N GLU A 87 2.32 -24.97 -0.32
CA GLU A 87 2.51 -26.23 0.39
C GLU A 87 1.18 -26.91 0.79
N ALA A 88 0.11 -26.11 0.92
CA ALA A 88 -1.22 -26.58 1.29
C ALA A 88 -2.16 -26.81 0.08
N LEU A 89 -1.66 -26.59 -1.14
CA LEU A 89 -2.49 -26.75 -2.34
C LEU A 89 -2.60 -28.22 -2.75
N PRO A 90 -3.81 -28.66 -3.17
CA PRO A 90 -4.01 -29.97 -3.77
C PRO A 90 -3.26 -30.12 -5.11
N ASP A 91 -2.86 -31.36 -5.47
CA ASP A 91 -2.11 -31.65 -6.69
C ASP A 91 -2.85 -31.32 -7.99
N HIS A 92 -4.18 -31.28 -7.96
CA HIS A 92 -5.02 -31.04 -9.14
C HIS A 92 -5.14 -29.55 -9.52
N VAL A 93 -4.57 -28.63 -8.76
CA VAL A 93 -4.57 -27.18 -9.09
C VAL A 93 -3.64 -26.93 -10.27
N THR A 94 -4.18 -26.34 -11.33
CA THR A 94 -3.44 -26.05 -12.56
C THR A 94 -2.39 -24.94 -12.36
N ALA A 95 -1.45 -24.80 -13.29
CA ALA A 95 -0.45 -23.73 -13.25
C ALA A 95 -1.11 -22.34 -13.34
N ASP A 96 -2.09 -22.16 -14.23
CA ASP A 96 -2.80 -20.90 -14.41
C ASP A 96 -3.56 -20.49 -13.13
N GLU A 97 -4.16 -21.44 -12.43
CA GLU A 97 -4.82 -21.18 -11.15
C GLU A 97 -3.83 -20.77 -10.07
N ARG A 98 -2.65 -21.39 -10.04
CA ARG A 98 -1.56 -21.01 -9.11
C ARG A 98 -1.09 -19.58 -9.35
N ASP A 99 -0.86 -19.21 -10.60
CA ASP A 99 -0.44 -17.86 -10.98
C ASP A 99 -1.53 -16.82 -10.61
N ALA A 100 -2.80 -17.13 -10.88
CA ALA A 100 -3.92 -16.28 -10.48
C ALA A 100 -4.02 -16.09 -8.96
N MET A 101 -3.70 -17.14 -8.17
CA MET A 101 -3.67 -17.06 -6.71
C MET A 101 -2.53 -16.18 -6.20
N GLU A 102 -1.33 -16.32 -6.75
CA GLU A 102 -0.18 -15.49 -6.39
C GLU A 102 -0.45 -14.01 -6.69
N VAL A 103 -1.01 -13.72 -7.86
CA VAL A 103 -1.44 -12.35 -8.24
C VAL A 103 -2.50 -11.82 -7.27
N SER A 104 -3.45 -12.66 -6.86
CA SER A 104 -4.49 -12.28 -5.90
C SER A 104 -3.92 -11.96 -4.52
N LEU A 105 -2.94 -12.74 -4.05
CA LEU A 105 -2.21 -12.47 -2.80
C LEU A 105 -1.49 -11.12 -2.85
N SER A 106 -0.74 -10.88 -3.94
CA SER A 106 -0.03 -9.62 -4.14
C SER A 106 -0.98 -8.42 -4.12
N LYS A 107 -2.14 -8.54 -4.79
CA LYS A 107 -3.19 -7.50 -4.77
C LYS A 107 -3.75 -7.28 -3.36
N GLY A 108 -3.95 -8.34 -2.59
CA GLY A 108 -4.42 -8.28 -1.20
C GLY A 108 -3.45 -7.52 -0.30
N TYR A 109 -2.18 -7.91 -0.29
CA TYR A 109 -1.15 -7.24 0.51
C TYR A 109 -0.93 -5.79 0.10
N ARG A 110 -0.93 -5.51 -1.20
CA ARG A 110 -0.84 -4.15 -1.71
C ARG A 110 -1.97 -3.27 -1.16
N LYS A 111 -3.21 -3.73 -1.23
CA LYS A 111 -4.37 -3.00 -0.70
C LYS A 111 -4.21 -2.73 0.81
N GLN A 112 -3.73 -3.72 1.55
CA GLN A 112 -3.47 -3.60 2.99
C GLN A 112 -2.37 -2.55 3.28
N LEU A 113 -1.24 -2.60 2.57
CA LEU A 113 -0.15 -1.63 2.70
C LEU A 113 -0.61 -0.21 2.37
N PHE A 114 -1.45 -0.03 1.34
CA PHE A 114 -2.01 1.28 0.99
C PHE A 114 -2.95 1.82 2.09
N GLY A 115 -3.78 0.97 2.69
CA GLY A 115 -4.61 1.36 3.84
C GLY A 115 -3.77 1.81 5.05
N GLU A 116 -2.62 1.17 5.28
CA GLU A 116 -1.71 1.59 6.35
C GLU A 116 -0.99 2.91 6.01
N ILE A 117 -0.68 3.18 4.73
CA ILE A 117 -0.15 4.49 4.30
C ILE A 117 -1.19 5.59 4.53
N GLU A 118 -2.46 5.32 4.19
CA GLU A 118 -3.56 6.25 4.41
C GLU A 118 -3.70 6.58 5.91
N LYS A 119 -3.72 5.55 6.75
CA LYS A 119 -3.75 5.69 8.20
C LYS A 119 -2.56 6.50 8.73
N ALA A 120 -1.34 6.17 8.31
CA ALA A 120 -0.14 6.90 8.71
C ALA A 120 -0.16 8.37 8.27
N THR A 121 -0.75 8.66 7.10
CA THR A 121 -0.94 10.03 6.59
C THR A 121 -1.95 10.81 7.43
N ALA A 122 -3.08 10.17 7.79
CA ALA A 122 -4.09 10.78 8.65
C ALA A 122 -3.59 11.04 10.06
N GLU A 123 -2.84 10.09 10.65
CA GLU A 123 -2.21 10.26 11.95
C GLU A 123 -1.18 11.38 11.92
N PHE A 124 -0.33 11.43 10.90
CA PHE A 124 0.62 12.52 10.72
C PHE A 124 -0.07 13.89 10.64
N ALA A 125 -1.12 14.02 9.83
CA ALA A 125 -1.88 15.26 9.71
C ALA A 125 -2.48 15.70 11.05
N ARG A 126 -3.05 14.76 11.81
CA ARG A 126 -3.61 15.03 13.16
C ARG A 126 -2.54 15.51 14.13
N ASP A 127 -1.37 14.85 14.13
CA ASP A 127 -0.27 15.23 15.02
C ASP A 127 0.24 16.64 14.70
N VAL A 128 0.36 16.98 13.41
CA VAL A 128 0.77 18.31 12.96
C VAL A 128 -0.28 19.37 13.33
N GLU A 129 -1.57 19.07 13.18
CA GLU A 129 -2.67 19.98 13.57
C GLU A 129 -2.65 20.25 15.06
N LEU A 130 -2.44 19.23 15.89
CA LEU A 130 -2.32 19.39 17.35
C LEU A 130 -1.11 20.23 17.75
N LEU A 131 0.03 20.06 17.08
CA LEU A 131 1.25 20.81 17.37
C LEU A 131 1.17 22.26 16.88
N ASN A 132 0.54 22.50 15.74
CA ASN A 132 0.46 23.82 15.08
C ASN A 132 -0.85 24.57 15.39
N LYS A 133 -1.63 24.16 16.39
CA LYS A 133 -2.87 24.83 16.82
C LYS A 133 -3.90 25.08 15.69
N GLY A 134 -4.02 24.11 14.79
CA GLY A 134 -5.03 24.18 13.71
C GLY A 134 -4.59 24.88 12.42
N GLU A 135 -3.29 25.14 12.26
CA GLU A 135 -2.78 25.82 11.03
C GLU A 135 -2.65 24.90 9.81
N LEU A 136 -2.80 23.57 9.98
CA LEU A 136 -2.75 22.68 8.81
C LEU A 136 -4.07 22.73 8.03
N PRO A 137 -4.07 23.09 6.74
CA PRO A 137 -5.30 23.10 5.96
C PRO A 137 -5.88 21.69 5.84
N ALA A 138 -7.14 21.49 6.27
CA ALA A 138 -7.85 20.21 6.09
C ALA A 138 -7.84 19.75 4.61
N SER A 139 -7.73 20.69 3.69
CA SER A 139 -7.56 20.43 2.26
C SER A 139 -6.27 19.68 1.91
N ALA A 140 -5.20 19.77 2.70
CA ALA A 140 -3.95 19.07 2.44
C ALA A 140 -4.11 17.57 2.67
N LEU A 141 -4.75 17.17 3.79
CA LEU A 141 -5.05 15.77 4.06
C LEU A 141 -5.98 15.19 3.00
N HIS A 142 -7.07 15.88 2.67
CA HIS A 142 -8.01 15.45 1.64
C HIS A 142 -7.30 15.21 0.29
N ARG A 143 -6.47 16.15 -0.16
CA ARG A 143 -5.70 16.02 -1.41
C ARG A 143 -4.68 14.89 -1.35
N ALA A 144 -4.07 14.64 -0.20
CA ALA A 144 -3.12 13.54 -0.02
C ALA A 144 -3.84 12.18 -0.09
N THR A 145 -5.02 12.05 0.55
CA THR A 145 -5.86 10.85 0.44
C THR A 145 -6.33 10.63 -0.99
N GLU A 146 -6.82 11.67 -1.68
CA GLU A 146 -7.21 11.59 -3.09
C GLU A 146 -6.05 11.14 -4.00
N ALA A 147 -4.83 11.64 -3.76
CA ALA A 147 -3.65 11.23 -4.51
C ALA A 147 -3.30 9.74 -4.26
N LEU A 148 -3.48 9.26 -3.03
CA LEU A 148 -3.27 7.86 -2.67
C LEU A 148 -4.30 6.94 -3.32
N GLU A 149 -5.58 7.31 -3.25
CA GLU A 149 -6.69 6.57 -3.89
C GLU A 149 -6.51 6.50 -5.42
N ARG A 150 -6.09 7.60 -6.05
CA ARG A 150 -5.78 7.62 -7.49
C ARG A 150 -4.65 6.66 -7.83
N SER A 151 -3.59 6.61 -7.02
CA SER A 151 -2.47 5.69 -7.23
C SER A 151 -2.89 4.24 -7.01
N ALA A 152 -3.74 3.97 -6.02
CA ALA A 152 -4.34 2.65 -5.82
C ALA A 152 -5.20 2.22 -7.02
N GLY A 153 -6.03 3.13 -7.54
CA GLY A 153 -6.86 2.89 -8.73
C GLY A 153 -6.05 2.58 -9.98
N LEU A 154 -4.92 3.25 -10.21
CA LEU A 154 -4.04 2.94 -11.33
C LEU A 154 -3.51 1.51 -11.29
N MET A 155 -3.24 0.98 -10.09
CA MET A 155 -2.75 -0.39 -9.94
C MET A 155 -3.84 -1.46 -10.16
N GLU A 156 -5.12 -1.11 -10.00
CA GLU A 156 -6.22 -2.03 -10.33
C GLU A 156 -6.30 -2.32 -11.84
N ILE A 157 -5.93 -1.35 -12.68
CA ILE A 157 -5.90 -1.49 -14.14
C ILE A 157 -4.55 -2.00 -14.68
N ASN A 158 -3.77 -2.71 -13.86
CA ASN A 158 -2.46 -3.28 -14.20
C ASN A 158 -1.39 -2.23 -14.61
N PHE A 159 -1.53 -0.99 -14.16
CA PHE A 159 -0.48 0.00 -14.33
C PHE A 159 0.78 -0.38 -13.50
N ASN A 160 1.95 0.07 -13.95
CA ASN A 160 3.21 -0.21 -13.25
C ASN A 160 3.13 0.28 -11.79
N GLN A 161 3.24 -0.64 -10.86
CA GLN A 161 3.08 -0.40 -9.43
C GLN A 161 4.10 0.60 -8.88
N ALA A 162 5.37 0.50 -9.32
CA ALA A 162 6.41 1.42 -8.88
C ALA A 162 6.13 2.84 -9.36
N ALA A 163 5.67 3.00 -10.61
CA ALA A 163 5.30 4.29 -11.18
C ALA A 163 4.04 4.89 -10.53
N ALA A 164 3.05 4.05 -10.16
CA ALA A 164 1.86 4.52 -9.45
C ALA A 164 2.20 5.05 -8.06
N LEU A 165 3.08 4.37 -7.33
CA LEU A 165 3.53 4.82 -6.01
C LEU A 165 4.45 6.05 -6.12
N GLU A 166 5.29 6.12 -7.15
CA GLU A 166 6.09 7.31 -7.45
C GLU A 166 5.20 8.53 -7.68
N LEU A 167 4.12 8.37 -8.46
CA LEU A 167 3.13 9.44 -8.68
C LEU A 167 2.52 9.93 -7.36
N PHE A 168 2.20 9.01 -6.44
CA PHE A 168 1.73 9.38 -5.11
C PHE A 168 2.77 10.21 -4.34
N PHE A 169 4.04 9.79 -4.30
CA PHE A 169 5.10 10.54 -3.61
C PHE A 169 5.33 11.91 -4.24
N LEU A 170 5.35 12.02 -5.57
CA LEU A 170 5.51 13.31 -6.26
C LEU A 170 4.30 14.23 -6.01
N SER A 171 3.09 13.69 -5.98
CA SER A 171 1.89 14.43 -5.60
C SER A 171 1.94 14.90 -4.15
N SER A 172 2.33 14.04 -3.23
CA SER A 172 2.52 14.36 -1.82
C SER A 172 3.56 15.46 -1.61
N LEU A 173 4.68 15.43 -2.34
CA LEU A 173 5.69 16.48 -2.32
C LEU A 173 5.05 17.84 -2.61
N ARG A 174 4.25 17.94 -3.66
CA ARG A 174 3.55 19.19 -4.04
C ARG A 174 2.51 19.60 -2.98
N ILE A 175 1.70 18.65 -2.50
CA ILE A 175 0.61 18.89 -1.56
C ILE A 175 1.15 19.46 -0.24
N TRP A 176 2.09 18.77 0.37
CA TRP A 176 2.60 19.12 1.69
C TRP A 176 3.52 20.34 1.68
N THR A 177 4.21 20.59 0.58
CA THR A 177 5.02 21.81 0.43
C THR A 177 4.15 23.07 0.32
N LEU A 178 2.94 22.97 -0.23
CA LEU A 178 2.00 24.08 -0.38
C LEU A 178 1.01 24.20 0.80
N ALA A 179 1.06 23.30 1.76
CA ALA A 179 0.17 23.26 2.92
C ALA A 179 0.63 24.16 4.09
N ARG A 180 1.46 25.16 3.83
CA ARG A 180 1.97 26.13 4.82
C ARG A 180 1.03 27.26 5.05
#